data_6209d9db320abe6a14ce36b4d8d16a59
#
_entry.id   6209d9db320abe6a14ce36b4d8d16a59
#
_cell.length_a   1.000
_cell.length_b   1.000
_cell.length_c   1.000
_cell.angle_alpha   90.00
_cell.angle_beta   90.00
_cell.angle_gamma   90.00
#
_symmetry.space_group_name_H-M   'P 1'
#
loop_
_entity.id
_entity.type
_entity.pdbx_description
1 polymer ?
#
loop_
_entity_poly.entity_id
_entity_poly.type
_entity_poly.pdbx_seq_one_letter_code
_entity_poly.pdbx_strand_id
1 'polypeptide(L)'
;MLSENNILQNKSFSIHIFKNGFSFCTDDNIDYFSHPIDTNEFENFTKKFLNNNQKNFEYFSIIFFQQPSTLIPTIFFDKNRLDDYLSFYFKKSEIEIIIYDELKKEDSTNVYSIPKKLYNVIEKLDVNFNIFHYNSILIKKVLNLCSTEKFSKQLFVHLHFDAMDIFLVENNTLIFYNSFVVKNENEFMYYLFFVVEQFGLDPNNFEIQFLGRIDAFESYYDIAKNYHHYISFSNDNISTKIDFSKHHAPYLSSCFN
;
A
#
# COMPACT_ATOMS: atom_id res chain seq x y z
N MET A 1 34.79 2.29 -30.20
CA MET A 1 33.45 2.92 -30.13
C MET A 1 32.54 1.88 -29.49
N LEU A 2 32.42 1.93 -28.20
CA LEU A 2 31.48 1.12 -27.43
C LEU A 2 30.18 1.95 -27.32
N SER A 3 29.11 1.44 -27.91
CA SER A 3 27.78 2.01 -27.81
C SER A 3 27.35 1.93 -26.35
N GLU A 4 27.25 3.07 -25.68
CA GLU A 4 26.50 3.19 -24.44
C GLU A 4 25.04 2.84 -24.75
N ASN A 5 24.64 1.64 -24.40
CA ASN A 5 23.24 1.31 -24.26
C ASN A 5 22.71 2.14 -23.08
N ASN A 6 22.20 3.32 -23.37
CA ASN A 6 21.28 4.02 -22.49
C ASN A 6 20.03 3.13 -22.36
N ILE A 7 20.02 2.29 -21.34
CA ILE A 7 18.78 1.74 -20.80
C ILE A 7 18.04 2.96 -20.28
N LEU A 8 17.09 3.45 -21.05
CA LEU A 8 16.11 4.44 -20.61
C LEU A 8 15.40 3.80 -19.39
N GLN A 9 15.85 4.14 -18.18
CA GLN A 9 15.07 3.84 -16.99
C GLN A 9 13.80 4.67 -17.12
N ASN A 10 12.66 4.01 -17.30
CA ASN A 10 11.35 4.62 -17.34
C ASN A 10 11.13 5.35 -16.02
N LYS A 11 11.25 6.67 -16.03
CA LYS A 11 11.13 7.47 -14.81
C LYS A 11 9.68 7.60 -14.40
N SER A 12 9.39 7.25 -13.17
CA SER A 12 8.07 7.32 -12.58
C SER A 12 7.93 8.48 -11.57
N PHE A 13 6.75 9.07 -11.53
CA PHE A 13 6.35 10.04 -10.54
C PHE A 13 5.07 9.58 -9.85
N SER A 14 5.07 9.54 -8.53
CA SER A 14 3.89 9.20 -7.75
C SER A 14 3.59 10.23 -6.68
N ILE A 15 2.30 10.45 -6.44
CA ILE A 15 1.80 11.24 -5.32
C ILE A 15 1.16 10.27 -4.32
N HIS A 16 1.68 10.24 -3.10
CA HIS A 16 1.14 9.43 -2.02
C HIS A 16 0.28 10.30 -1.12
N ILE A 17 -0.97 9.94 -0.94
CA ILE A 17 -1.97 10.71 -0.19
C ILE A 17 -2.30 9.99 1.11
N PHE A 18 -2.01 10.65 2.22
CA PHE A 18 -2.28 10.19 3.58
C PHE A 18 -3.37 11.02 4.24
N LYS A 19 -3.91 10.53 5.33
CA LYS A 19 -4.88 11.29 6.14
C LYS A 19 -4.32 12.62 6.64
N ASN A 20 -3.03 12.66 6.97
CA ASN A 20 -2.36 13.80 7.59
C ASN A 20 -1.34 14.48 6.67
N GLY A 21 -1.41 14.28 5.36
CA GLY A 21 -0.47 14.88 4.43
C GLY A 21 -0.36 14.16 3.10
N PHE A 22 0.60 14.56 2.31
CA PHE A 22 0.90 13.92 1.03
C PHE A 22 2.41 13.98 0.74
N SER A 23 2.89 13.14 -0.16
CA SER A 23 4.26 13.20 -0.63
C SER A 23 4.35 13.13 -2.14
N PHE A 24 5.34 13.81 -2.70
CA PHE A 24 5.78 13.65 -4.07
C PHE A 24 6.97 12.69 -4.08
N CYS A 25 6.83 11.60 -4.83
CA CYS A 25 7.83 10.55 -4.89
C CYS A 25 8.35 10.39 -6.31
N THR A 26 9.66 10.33 -6.44
CA THR A 26 10.39 10.00 -7.65
C THR A 26 11.36 8.85 -7.35
N ASP A 27 12.07 8.34 -8.34
CA ASP A 27 13.07 7.29 -8.14
C ASP A 27 14.22 7.75 -7.20
N ASP A 28 14.46 9.06 -7.11
CA ASP A 28 15.61 9.63 -6.41
C ASP A 28 15.23 10.50 -5.20
N ASN A 29 13.97 10.88 -5.04
CA ASN A 29 13.55 11.83 -4.01
C ASN A 29 12.11 11.62 -3.51
N ILE A 30 11.89 11.95 -2.24
CA ILE A 30 10.58 12.02 -1.61
C ILE A 30 10.45 13.33 -0.85
N ASP A 31 9.49 14.16 -1.27
CA ASP A 31 9.12 15.39 -0.60
C ASP A 31 7.79 15.19 0.15
N TYR A 32 7.83 15.20 1.46
CA TYR A 32 6.67 14.99 2.32
C TYR A 32 6.13 16.29 2.92
N PHE A 33 4.81 16.49 2.83
CA PHE A 33 4.07 17.62 3.35
C PHE A 33 3.16 17.15 4.49
N SER A 34 3.49 17.49 5.74
CA SER A 34 2.86 16.98 6.96
C SER A 34 1.70 17.84 7.46
N HIS A 35 0.75 18.16 6.60
CA HIS A 35 -0.47 18.90 6.97
C HIS A 35 -1.68 18.34 6.21
N PRO A 36 -2.90 18.47 6.76
CA PRO A 36 -4.10 18.04 6.06
C PRO A 36 -4.19 18.67 4.67
N ILE A 37 -4.62 17.89 3.68
CA ILE A 37 -4.69 18.35 2.30
C ILE A 37 -5.78 19.42 2.16
N ASP A 38 -5.38 20.66 1.93
CA ASP A 38 -6.22 21.66 1.27
C ASP A 38 -6.20 21.38 -0.23
N THR A 39 -7.36 21.24 -0.85
CA THR A 39 -7.46 20.88 -2.28
C THR A 39 -6.89 21.93 -3.20
N ASN A 40 -6.96 23.22 -2.85
CA ASN A 40 -6.41 24.31 -3.66
C ASN A 40 -4.88 24.32 -3.57
N GLU A 41 -4.37 24.10 -2.35
CA GLU A 41 -2.93 24.01 -2.11
C GLU A 41 -2.34 22.81 -2.84
N PHE A 42 -2.97 21.63 -2.72
CA PHE A 42 -2.59 20.41 -3.46
C PHE A 42 -2.57 20.67 -4.97
N GLU A 43 -3.61 21.28 -5.53
CA GLU A 43 -3.69 21.61 -6.95
C GLU A 43 -2.54 22.52 -7.38
N ASN A 44 -2.27 23.59 -6.62
CA ASN A 44 -1.22 24.54 -6.92
C ASN A 44 0.18 23.93 -6.86
N PHE A 45 0.47 23.13 -5.81
CA PHE A 45 1.75 22.44 -5.68
C PHE A 45 1.95 21.43 -6.81
N THR A 46 0.93 20.61 -7.10
CA THR A 46 1.01 19.61 -8.16
C THR A 46 1.21 20.26 -9.52
N LYS A 47 0.44 21.29 -9.85
CA LYS A 47 0.62 22.05 -11.12
C LYS A 47 2.02 22.68 -11.22
N LYS A 48 2.51 23.29 -10.16
CA LYS A 48 3.86 23.87 -10.14
C LYS A 48 4.94 22.80 -10.35
N PHE A 49 4.79 21.65 -9.70
CA PHE A 49 5.73 20.54 -9.89
C PHE A 49 5.70 20.00 -11.31
N LEU A 50 4.53 19.73 -11.85
CA LEU A 50 4.34 19.21 -13.22
C LEU A 50 4.88 20.17 -14.27
N ASN A 51 4.57 21.47 -14.18
CA ASN A 51 5.07 22.48 -15.13
C ASN A 51 6.60 22.48 -15.27
N ASN A 52 7.30 22.18 -14.17
CA ASN A 52 8.75 22.17 -14.16
C ASN A 52 9.36 20.81 -14.54
N ASN A 53 8.64 19.70 -14.33
CA ASN A 53 9.24 18.37 -14.32
C ASN A 53 8.52 17.34 -15.19
N GLN A 54 7.31 17.61 -15.74
CA GLN A 54 6.48 16.62 -16.43
C GLN A 54 7.23 15.86 -17.53
N LYS A 55 8.08 16.54 -18.29
CA LYS A 55 8.85 15.94 -19.40
C LYS A 55 9.89 14.90 -18.94
N ASN A 56 10.17 14.85 -17.63
CA ASN A 56 11.15 13.95 -17.05
C ASN A 56 10.55 12.58 -16.70
N PHE A 57 9.23 12.44 -16.76
CA PHE A 57 8.51 11.24 -16.31
C PHE A 57 7.62 10.68 -17.43
N GLU A 58 7.52 9.36 -17.46
CA GLU A 58 6.66 8.62 -18.40
C GLU A 58 5.41 8.07 -17.70
N TYR A 59 5.53 7.76 -16.40
CA TYR A 59 4.45 7.19 -15.60
C TYR A 59 4.07 8.12 -14.47
N PHE A 60 2.75 8.33 -14.31
CA PHE A 60 2.18 9.16 -13.28
C PHE A 60 1.15 8.36 -12.49
N SER A 61 1.27 8.36 -11.17
CA SER A 61 0.32 7.66 -10.30
C SER A 61 -0.02 8.45 -9.05
N ILE A 62 -1.21 8.19 -8.52
CA ILE A 62 -1.65 8.68 -7.22
C ILE A 62 -2.05 7.48 -6.38
N ILE A 63 -1.48 7.39 -5.18
CA ILE A 63 -1.73 6.28 -4.27
C ILE A 63 -2.42 6.82 -3.03
N PHE A 64 -3.61 6.29 -2.77
CA PHE A 64 -4.38 6.62 -1.58
C PHE A 64 -4.07 5.64 -0.46
N PHE A 65 -3.70 6.18 0.69
CA PHE A 65 -3.48 5.46 1.94
C PHE A 65 -4.62 5.69 2.92
N GLN A 66 -4.84 4.76 3.85
CA GLN A 66 -5.78 4.88 4.96
C GLN A 66 -7.24 5.18 4.54
N GLN A 67 -7.60 4.85 3.34
CA GLN A 67 -8.97 4.93 2.86
C GLN A 67 -9.69 3.61 3.12
N PRO A 68 -11.01 3.64 3.44
CA PRO A 68 -11.79 2.41 3.55
C PRO A 68 -11.73 1.61 2.25
N SER A 69 -11.37 0.34 2.34
CA SER A 69 -11.29 -0.55 1.18
C SER A 69 -11.73 -1.97 1.52
N THR A 70 -12.16 -2.72 0.51
CA THR A 70 -12.50 -4.13 0.63
C THR A 70 -12.10 -4.88 -0.63
N LEU A 71 -11.62 -6.12 -0.45
CA LEU A 71 -11.23 -6.99 -1.55
C LEU A 71 -12.40 -7.90 -1.92
N ILE A 72 -12.80 -7.88 -3.17
CA ILE A 72 -13.92 -8.65 -3.71
C ILE A 72 -13.39 -9.65 -4.73
N PRO A 73 -13.65 -10.96 -4.58
CA PRO A 73 -13.35 -11.93 -5.63
C PRO A 73 -14.04 -11.55 -6.95
N THR A 74 -13.34 -11.66 -8.08
CA THR A 74 -13.82 -11.21 -9.40
C THR A 74 -15.18 -11.82 -9.77
N ILE A 75 -15.43 -13.06 -9.35
CA ILE A 75 -16.71 -13.75 -9.60
C ILE A 75 -17.92 -13.06 -8.95
N PHE A 76 -17.70 -12.28 -7.88
CA PHE A 76 -18.75 -11.55 -7.15
C PHE A 76 -18.74 -10.05 -7.45
N PHE A 77 -17.80 -9.58 -8.28
CA PHE A 77 -17.66 -8.16 -8.55
C PHE A 77 -18.63 -7.70 -9.64
N ASP A 78 -19.42 -6.67 -9.31
CA ASP A 78 -20.28 -5.94 -10.23
C ASP A 78 -20.01 -4.43 -10.09
N LYS A 79 -19.49 -3.81 -11.14
CA LYS A 79 -19.16 -2.37 -11.17
C LYS A 79 -20.37 -1.44 -10.95
N ASN A 80 -21.59 -1.94 -11.13
CA ASN A 80 -22.81 -1.15 -10.90
C ASN A 80 -23.23 -1.14 -9.41
N ARG A 81 -22.55 -1.92 -8.57
CA ARG A 81 -22.85 -2.12 -7.15
C ARG A 81 -21.71 -1.71 -6.22
N LEU A 82 -20.87 -0.77 -6.63
CA LEU A 82 -19.70 -0.35 -5.84
C LEU A 82 -20.05 0.11 -4.42
N ASP A 83 -21.16 0.85 -4.29
CA ASP A 83 -21.63 1.36 -3.00
C ASP A 83 -21.98 0.23 -2.01
N ASP A 84 -22.49 -0.91 -2.52
CA ASP A 84 -22.89 -2.02 -1.67
C ASP A 84 -21.70 -2.67 -0.97
N TYR A 85 -20.55 -2.77 -1.64
CA TYR A 85 -19.36 -3.46 -1.11
C TYR A 85 -18.77 -2.79 0.13
N LEU A 86 -18.87 -1.46 0.25
CA LEU A 86 -18.37 -0.72 1.41
C LEU A 86 -19.45 -0.44 2.45
N SER A 87 -20.73 -0.67 2.16
CA SER A 87 -21.85 -0.31 3.01
C SER A 87 -21.83 -0.95 4.41
N PHE A 88 -21.20 -2.12 4.56
CA PHE A 88 -21.07 -2.83 5.82
C PHE A 88 -20.04 -2.19 6.77
N TYR A 89 -19.02 -1.53 6.22
CA TYR A 89 -17.91 -0.97 6.99
C TYR A 89 -18.01 0.54 7.14
N PHE A 90 -18.75 1.17 6.22
CA PHE A 90 -18.65 2.59 6.02
C PHE A 90 -19.94 3.14 5.40
N LYS A 91 -20.49 4.16 6.04
CA LYS A 91 -21.62 4.89 5.46
C LYS A 91 -21.08 5.97 4.53
N LYS A 92 -21.20 5.72 3.22
CA LYS A 92 -20.81 6.69 2.18
C LYS A 92 -21.43 8.06 2.48
N SER A 93 -20.61 9.09 2.45
CA SER A 93 -21.07 10.47 2.49
C SER A 93 -21.12 11.06 1.07
N GLU A 94 -21.87 12.15 0.89
CA GLU A 94 -21.94 12.85 -0.41
C GLU A 94 -20.61 13.44 -0.87
N ILE A 95 -19.64 13.55 0.07
CA ILE A 95 -18.32 14.10 -0.18
C ILE A 95 -17.30 13.06 -0.67
N GLU A 96 -17.72 11.80 -0.86
CA GLU A 96 -16.87 10.68 -1.28
C GLU A 96 -17.36 10.04 -2.58
N ILE A 97 -16.43 9.49 -3.34
CA ILE A 97 -16.72 8.60 -4.46
C ILE A 97 -16.11 7.23 -4.19
N ILE A 98 -16.70 6.19 -4.75
CA ILE A 98 -16.18 4.84 -4.68
C ILE A 98 -15.61 4.45 -6.03
N ILE A 99 -14.38 3.97 -6.03
CA ILE A 99 -13.64 3.52 -7.20
C ILE A 99 -13.04 2.14 -6.91
N TYR A 100 -12.36 1.54 -7.89
CA TYR A 100 -11.81 0.20 -7.73
C TYR A 100 -10.52 -0.01 -8.53
N ASP A 101 -9.69 -0.93 -8.05
CA ASP A 101 -8.50 -1.45 -8.72
C ASP A 101 -8.70 -2.92 -9.09
N GLU A 102 -8.53 -3.27 -10.36
CA GLU A 102 -8.55 -4.67 -10.79
C GLU A 102 -7.21 -5.35 -10.51
N LEU A 103 -7.26 -6.44 -9.77
CA LEU A 103 -6.14 -7.32 -9.46
C LEU A 103 -6.30 -8.61 -10.27
N LYS A 104 -6.06 -8.53 -11.58
CA LYS A 104 -6.37 -9.61 -12.55
C LYS A 104 -5.67 -10.93 -12.27
N LYS A 105 -4.41 -10.89 -11.79
CA LYS A 105 -3.64 -12.10 -11.46
C LYS A 105 -4.13 -12.76 -10.19
N GLU A 106 -4.74 -11.98 -9.31
CA GLU A 106 -5.24 -12.38 -8.00
C GLU A 106 -6.75 -12.71 -8.03
N ASP A 107 -7.38 -12.70 -9.21
CA ASP A 107 -8.81 -12.91 -9.41
C ASP A 107 -9.68 -12.09 -8.44
N SER A 108 -9.27 -10.85 -8.19
CA SER A 108 -9.87 -9.98 -7.17
C SER A 108 -9.95 -8.53 -7.65
N THR A 109 -10.83 -7.78 -7.02
CA THR A 109 -10.98 -6.33 -7.22
C THR A 109 -10.96 -5.64 -5.86
N ASN A 110 -10.10 -4.66 -5.67
CA ASN A 110 -10.09 -3.83 -4.48
C ASN A 110 -11.02 -2.63 -4.70
N VAL A 111 -12.09 -2.54 -3.91
CA VAL A 111 -13.08 -1.44 -3.95
C VAL A 111 -12.79 -0.50 -2.79
N TYR A 112 -12.71 0.80 -3.04
CA TYR A 112 -12.35 1.78 -2.01
C TYR A 112 -12.99 3.15 -2.25
N SER A 113 -13.08 3.95 -1.19
CA SER A 113 -13.59 5.33 -1.27
C SER A 113 -12.45 6.34 -1.29
N ILE A 114 -12.65 7.45 -1.97
CA ILE A 114 -11.74 8.59 -1.95
C ILE A 114 -12.53 9.92 -1.86
N PRO A 115 -11.91 11.01 -1.33
CA PRO A 115 -12.57 12.30 -1.26
C PRO A 115 -12.91 12.85 -2.66
N LYS A 116 -14.19 13.10 -2.91
CA LYS A 116 -14.70 13.59 -4.20
C LYS A 116 -14.09 14.91 -4.65
N LYS A 117 -13.82 15.82 -3.71
CA LYS A 117 -13.18 17.10 -4.02
C LYS A 117 -11.78 16.89 -4.57
N LEU A 118 -11.02 15.98 -3.97
CA LEU A 118 -9.65 15.67 -4.39
C LEU A 118 -9.66 14.96 -5.75
N TYR A 119 -10.55 13.99 -5.94
CA TYR A 119 -10.74 13.34 -7.24
C TYR A 119 -11.04 14.36 -8.36
N ASN A 120 -11.94 15.31 -8.12
CA ASN A 120 -12.27 16.36 -9.08
C ASN A 120 -11.09 17.29 -9.42
N VAL A 121 -10.16 17.47 -8.48
CA VAL A 121 -8.91 18.23 -8.74
C VAL A 121 -7.98 17.40 -9.61
N ILE A 122 -7.81 16.11 -9.29
CA ILE A 122 -6.96 15.20 -10.06
C ILE A 122 -7.41 15.12 -11.52
N GLU A 123 -8.70 14.97 -11.77
CA GLU A 123 -9.30 14.93 -13.13
C GLU A 123 -9.06 16.18 -13.97
N LYS A 124 -8.75 17.30 -13.30
CA LYS A 124 -8.47 18.59 -13.97
C LYS A 124 -6.98 18.85 -14.24
N LEU A 125 -6.11 17.95 -13.79
CA LEU A 125 -4.68 18.07 -14.08
C LEU A 125 -4.42 17.67 -15.53
N ASP A 126 -3.47 18.36 -16.17
CA ASP A 126 -3.10 18.15 -17.57
C ASP A 126 -2.31 16.83 -17.81
N VAL A 127 -2.34 15.93 -16.83
CA VAL A 127 -1.64 14.66 -16.86
C VAL A 127 -2.59 13.56 -16.41
N ASN A 128 -2.62 12.45 -17.15
CA ASN A 128 -3.37 11.27 -16.77
C ASN A 128 -2.64 10.52 -15.65
N PHE A 129 -3.20 10.58 -14.45
CA PHE A 129 -2.73 9.79 -13.32
C PHE A 129 -3.44 8.44 -13.26
N ASN A 130 -2.68 7.38 -13.07
CA ASN A 130 -3.23 6.10 -12.61
C ASN A 130 -3.49 6.21 -11.11
N ILE A 131 -4.74 5.99 -10.70
CA ILE A 131 -5.14 6.08 -9.29
C ILE A 131 -5.16 4.67 -8.72
N PHE A 132 -4.54 4.50 -7.54
CA PHE A 132 -4.47 3.21 -6.84
C PHE A 132 -4.73 3.37 -5.36
N HIS A 133 -5.28 2.32 -4.77
CA HIS A 133 -5.21 2.12 -3.33
C HIS A 133 -3.88 1.43 -2.95
N TYR A 134 -3.25 1.83 -1.85
CA TYR A 134 -1.97 1.25 -1.44
C TYR A 134 -2.04 -0.29 -1.24
N ASN A 135 -3.18 -0.81 -0.77
CA ASN A 135 -3.37 -2.25 -0.60
C ASN A 135 -3.32 -3.02 -1.91
N SER A 136 -3.79 -2.43 -3.00
CA SER A 136 -3.72 -3.05 -4.33
C SER A 136 -2.26 -3.27 -4.77
N ILE A 137 -1.40 -2.32 -4.43
CA ILE A 137 0.03 -2.41 -4.69
C ILE A 137 0.69 -3.38 -3.73
N LEU A 138 0.33 -3.29 -2.44
CA LEU A 138 0.91 -4.13 -1.40
C LEU A 138 0.58 -5.62 -1.60
N ILE A 139 -0.65 -5.95 -2.03
CA ILE A 139 -1.04 -7.33 -2.39
C ILE A 139 -0.12 -7.88 -3.48
N LYS A 140 0.08 -7.14 -4.56
CA LYS A 140 0.98 -7.56 -5.64
C LYS A 140 2.41 -7.77 -5.14
N LYS A 141 2.88 -6.87 -4.28
CA LYS A 141 4.20 -6.98 -3.68
C LYS A 141 4.34 -8.21 -2.79
N VAL A 142 3.37 -8.45 -1.90
CA VAL A 142 3.33 -9.61 -1.01
C VAL A 142 3.41 -10.91 -1.82
N LEU A 143 2.64 -11.03 -2.89
CA LEU A 143 2.67 -12.21 -3.75
C LEU A 143 3.99 -12.38 -4.51
N ASN A 144 4.66 -11.30 -4.86
CA ASN A 144 6.00 -11.36 -5.47
C ASN A 144 7.10 -11.71 -4.45
N LEU A 145 6.91 -11.40 -3.16
CA LEU A 145 7.86 -11.74 -2.09
C LEU A 145 7.68 -13.18 -1.60
N CYS A 146 6.51 -13.77 -1.84
CA CYS A 146 6.21 -15.12 -1.39
C CYS A 146 7.20 -16.13 -1.95
N SER A 147 7.76 -16.95 -1.07
CA SER A 147 8.65 -18.08 -1.42
C SER A 147 8.13 -19.36 -0.80
N THR A 148 7.91 -20.36 -1.62
CA THR A 148 7.40 -21.67 -1.18
C THR A 148 8.52 -22.67 -0.84
N GLU A 149 9.78 -22.23 -0.86
CA GLU A 149 10.92 -23.15 -0.64
C GLU A 149 10.94 -23.78 0.76
N LYS A 150 10.54 -23.01 1.78
CA LYS A 150 10.59 -23.47 3.18
C LYS A 150 9.21 -23.66 3.79
N PHE A 151 8.30 -22.72 3.54
CA PHE A 151 6.96 -22.71 4.10
C PHE A 151 5.92 -22.58 2.99
N SER A 152 4.90 -23.43 3.03
CA SER A 152 3.76 -23.32 2.11
C SER A 152 2.83 -22.17 2.49
N LYS A 153 2.82 -21.78 3.77
CA LYS A 153 2.03 -20.67 4.32
C LYS A 153 2.94 -19.57 4.83
N GLN A 154 2.66 -18.35 4.44
CA GLN A 154 3.37 -17.15 4.89
C GLN A 154 2.37 -16.09 5.31
N LEU A 155 2.59 -15.52 6.49
CA LEU A 155 1.80 -14.44 7.06
C LEU A 155 2.59 -13.15 6.92
N PHE A 156 2.18 -12.28 5.99
CA PHE A 156 2.79 -10.97 5.83
C PHE A 156 2.07 -9.96 6.70
N VAL A 157 2.83 -9.16 7.43
CA VAL A 157 2.32 -8.16 8.36
C VAL A 157 2.93 -6.81 8.04
N HIS A 158 2.09 -5.85 7.70
CA HIS A 158 2.47 -4.48 7.43
C HIS A 158 1.92 -3.55 8.52
N LEU A 159 2.82 -2.92 9.28
CA LEU A 159 2.47 -1.93 10.30
C LEU A 159 2.62 -0.52 9.73
N HIS A 160 1.59 0.30 9.90
CA HIS A 160 1.61 1.68 9.48
C HIS A 160 0.65 2.53 10.32
N PHE A 161 1.07 3.72 10.75
CA PHE A 161 0.28 4.61 11.61
C PHE A 161 -0.32 3.88 12.83
N ASP A 162 -1.65 3.79 12.87
CA ASP A 162 -2.46 3.10 13.87
C ASP A 162 -3.17 1.86 13.29
N ALA A 163 -2.58 1.25 12.26
CA ALA A 163 -3.15 0.11 11.57
C ALA A 163 -2.13 -0.98 11.28
N MET A 164 -2.65 -2.20 11.18
CA MET A 164 -1.93 -3.40 10.77
C MET A 164 -2.68 -4.10 9.65
N ASP A 165 -2.02 -4.27 8.53
CA ASP A 165 -2.52 -5.11 7.44
C ASP A 165 -1.94 -6.51 7.57
N ILE A 166 -2.77 -7.53 7.49
CA ILE A 166 -2.37 -8.93 7.50
C ILE A 166 -2.77 -9.60 6.19
N PHE A 167 -1.81 -10.28 5.58
CA PHE A 167 -2.01 -11.08 4.38
C PHE A 167 -1.58 -12.52 4.67
N LEU A 168 -2.46 -13.49 4.51
CA LEU A 168 -2.11 -14.90 4.52
C LEU A 168 -2.00 -15.39 3.09
N VAL A 169 -0.83 -15.86 2.73
CA VAL A 169 -0.53 -16.45 1.42
C VAL A 169 -0.24 -17.93 1.58
N GLU A 170 -0.86 -18.76 0.77
CA GLU A 170 -0.60 -20.19 0.67
C GLU A 170 -0.32 -20.57 -0.78
N ASN A 171 0.84 -21.17 -1.06
CA ASN A 171 1.24 -21.59 -2.39
C ASN A 171 1.09 -20.48 -3.46
N ASN A 172 1.58 -19.28 -3.17
CA ASN A 172 1.49 -18.06 -3.99
C ASN A 172 0.07 -17.57 -4.25
N THR A 173 -0.90 -18.02 -3.47
CA THR A 173 -2.29 -17.56 -3.57
C THR A 173 -2.66 -16.80 -2.31
N LEU A 174 -3.26 -15.62 -2.46
CA LEU A 174 -3.79 -14.85 -1.33
C LEU A 174 -5.03 -15.56 -0.77
N ILE A 175 -4.94 -16.05 0.47
CA ILE A 175 -6.03 -16.75 1.16
C ILE A 175 -6.83 -15.78 2.03
N PHE A 176 -6.15 -14.80 2.63
CA PHE A 176 -6.78 -13.84 3.51
C PHE A 176 -6.09 -12.49 3.44
N TYR A 177 -6.87 -11.45 3.52
CA TYR A 177 -6.42 -10.07 3.74
C TYR A 177 -7.41 -9.37 4.66
N ASN A 178 -6.89 -8.67 5.65
CA ASN A 178 -7.66 -7.70 6.43
C ASN A 178 -6.75 -6.62 7.03
N SER A 179 -7.35 -5.47 7.33
CA SER A 179 -6.71 -4.36 8.02
C SER A 179 -7.36 -4.17 9.39
N PHE A 180 -6.54 -4.03 10.42
CA PHE A 180 -6.96 -3.87 11.80
C PHE A 180 -6.43 -2.55 12.36
N VAL A 181 -7.25 -1.82 13.09
CA VAL A 181 -6.77 -0.69 13.90
C VAL A 181 -6.02 -1.25 15.10
N VAL A 182 -4.78 -0.76 15.30
CA VAL A 182 -3.87 -1.24 16.34
C VAL A 182 -3.23 -0.04 17.01
N LYS A 183 -3.51 0.15 18.30
CA LYS A 183 -3.05 1.31 19.07
C LYS A 183 -1.88 0.98 20.01
N ASN A 184 -1.64 -0.29 20.27
CA ASN A 184 -0.62 -0.77 21.19
C ASN A 184 -0.24 -2.24 20.89
N GLU A 185 0.82 -2.72 21.53
CA GLU A 185 1.36 -4.06 21.36
C GLU A 185 0.37 -5.17 21.73
N ASN A 186 -0.53 -4.93 22.69
CA ASN A 186 -1.51 -5.95 23.09
C ASN A 186 -2.58 -6.15 22.01
N GLU A 187 -3.07 -5.07 21.41
CA GLU A 187 -4.02 -5.15 20.29
C GLU A 187 -3.36 -5.77 19.06
N PHE A 188 -2.09 -5.43 18.81
CA PHE A 188 -1.30 -6.06 17.76
C PHE A 188 -1.22 -7.58 17.94
N MET A 189 -0.79 -8.04 19.11
CA MET A 189 -0.67 -9.47 19.42
C MET A 189 -2.02 -10.17 19.36
N TYR A 190 -3.07 -9.53 19.86
CA TYR A 190 -4.42 -10.06 19.79
C TYR A 190 -4.85 -10.36 18.36
N TYR A 191 -4.75 -9.38 17.44
CA TYR A 191 -5.17 -9.58 16.05
C TYR A 191 -4.25 -10.50 15.27
N LEU A 192 -2.95 -10.45 15.53
CA LEU A 192 -1.98 -11.36 14.91
C LEU A 192 -2.32 -12.80 15.23
N PHE A 193 -2.49 -13.13 16.51
CA PHE A 193 -2.81 -14.50 16.94
C PHE A 193 -4.27 -14.89 16.67
N PHE A 194 -5.19 -13.94 16.63
CA PHE A 194 -6.54 -14.20 16.15
C PHE A 194 -6.53 -14.78 14.74
N VAL A 195 -5.73 -14.20 13.83
CA VAL A 195 -5.61 -14.71 12.46
C VAL A 195 -4.90 -16.07 12.45
N VAL A 196 -3.83 -16.24 13.22
CA VAL A 196 -3.11 -17.54 13.35
C VAL A 196 -4.06 -18.64 13.79
N GLU A 197 -4.87 -18.38 14.80
CA GLU A 197 -5.85 -19.34 15.34
C GLU A 197 -7.01 -19.59 14.37
N GLN A 198 -7.56 -18.53 13.77
CA GLN A 198 -8.68 -18.62 12.81
C GLN A 198 -8.36 -19.52 11.62
N PHE A 199 -7.10 -19.53 11.17
CA PHE A 199 -6.65 -20.36 10.04
C PHE A 199 -5.92 -21.63 10.48
N GLY A 200 -5.89 -21.94 11.78
CA GLY A 200 -5.27 -23.14 12.33
C GLY A 200 -3.79 -23.27 11.90
N LEU A 201 -3.03 -22.16 11.93
CA LEU A 201 -1.64 -22.17 11.50
C LEU A 201 -0.78 -22.88 12.56
N ASP A 202 -0.08 -23.96 12.16
CA ASP A 202 0.88 -24.63 13.02
C ASP A 202 2.14 -23.78 13.16
N PRO A 203 2.55 -23.39 14.39
CA PRO A 203 3.73 -22.53 14.62
C PRO A 203 5.03 -23.03 14.01
N ASN A 204 5.13 -24.33 13.70
CA ASN A 204 6.32 -24.91 13.07
C ASN A 204 6.28 -24.87 11.54
N ASN A 205 5.13 -24.53 10.93
CA ASN A 205 4.89 -24.72 9.50
C ASN A 205 4.49 -23.42 8.78
N PHE A 206 4.67 -22.26 9.40
CA PHE A 206 4.48 -20.97 8.71
C PHE A 206 5.53 -19.95 9.15
N GLU A 207 5.71 -18.93 8.34
CA GLU A 207 6.58 -17.80 8.60
C GLU A 207 5.74 -16.52 8.75
N ILE A 208 6.19 -15.63 9.66
CA ILE A 208 5.70 -14.24 9.72
C ILE A 208 6.75 -13.34 9.09
N GLN A 209 6.38 -12.66 8.02
CA GLN A 209 7.24 -11.70 7.35
C GLN A 209 6.72 -10.27 7.55
N PHE A 210 7.50 -9.44 8.21
CA PHE A 210 7.18 -8.04 8.43
C PHE A 210 7.58 -7.17 7.24
N LEU A 211 6.70 -6.22 6.92
CA LEU A 211 6.86 -5.22 5.86
C LEU A 211 6.84 -3.82 6.45
N GLY A 212 7.51 -2.88 5.81
CA GLY A 212 7.49 -1.47 6.19
C GLY A 212 8.66 -1.05 7.05
N ARG A 213 8.45 -0.05 7.90
CA ARG A 213 9.49 0.58 8.71
C ARG A 213 9.75 -0.20 10.00
N ILE A 214 10.88 -0.88 10.05
CA ILE A 214 11.30 -1.65 11.24
C ILE A 214 11.57 -0.70 12.42
N ASP A 215 12.26 0.41 12.17
CA ASP A 215 12.65 1.39 13.20
C ASP A 215 11.47 2.04 13.94
N ALA A 216 10.35 2.21 13.23
CA ALA A 216 9.13 2.82 13.79
C ALA A 216 8.29 1.88 14.65
N PHE A 217 8.47 0.56 14.50
CA PHE A 217 7.63 -0.48 15.12
C PHE A 217 8.45 -1.57 15.81
N GLU A 218 9.66 -1.25 16.29
CA GLU A 218 10.59 -2.21 16.90
C GLU A 218 9.96 -2.98 18.07
N SER A 219 9.21 -2.31 18.94
CA SER A 219 8.56 -2.95 20.10
C SER A 219 7.53 -4.02 19.70
N TYR A 220 6.83 -3.82 18.59
CA TYR A 220 5.87 -4.80 18.05
C TYR A 220 6.58 -6.03 17.51
N TYR A 221 7.70 -5.85 16.83
CA TYR A 221 8.50 -6.95 16.30
C TYR A 221 9.15 -7.76 17.41
N ASP A 222 9.67 -7.09 18.43
CA ASP A 222 10.33 -7.75 19.57
C ASP A 222 9.35 -8.58 20.39
N ILE A 223 8.12 -8.09 20.59
CA ILE A 223 7.11 -8.89 21.28
C ILE A 223 6.70 -10.11 20.43
N ALA A 224 6.56 -9.98 19.10
CA ALA A 224 6.23 -11.09 18.22
C ALA A 224 7.28 -12.21 18.27
N LYS A 225 8.58 -11.87 18.32
CA LYS A 225 9.70 -12.81 18.42
C LYS A 225 9.64 -13.70 19.68
N ASN A 226 9.00 -13.23 20.75
CA ASN A 226 8.83 -14.03 21.96
C ASN A 226 7.82 -15.19 21.78
N TYR A 227 6.97 -15.11 20.76
CA TYR A 227 5.87 -16.06 20.55
C TYR A 227 6.01 -16.87 19.28
N HIS A 228 6.81 -16.42 18.31
CA HIS A 228 7.01 -17.13 17.04
C HIS A 228 8.47 -17.13 16.63
N HIS A 229 8.97 -18.30 16.19
CA HIS A 229 10.39 -18.48 15.90
C HIS A 229 10.77 -18.12 14.45
N TYR A 230 9.84 -18.27 13.51
CA TYR A 230 10.09 -18.03 12.10
C TYR A 230 9.61 -16.64 11.71
N ILE A 231 10.44 -15.63 12.02
CA ILE A 231 10.17 -14.22 11.70
C ILE A 231 11.26 -13.72 10.79
N SER A 232 10.84 -13.07 9.69
CA SER A 232 11.72 -12.37 8.77
C SER A 232 11.22 -10.94 8.50
N PHE A 233 12.08 -10.15 7.88
CA PHE A 233 11.79 -8.79 7.49
C PHE A 233 12.07 -8.64 6.01
N SER A 234 11.15 -8.03 5.27
CA SER A 234 11.40 -7.68 3.88
C SER A 234 12.44 -6.57 3.83
N ASN A 235 13.64 -6.92 3.44
CA ASN A 235 14.69 -5.96 3.13
C ASN A 235 14.48 -5.49 1.69
N ASP A 236 13.63 -4.50 1.48
CA ASP A 236 13.68 -3.78 0.22
C ASP A 236 15.03 -3.05 0.15
N ASN A 237 15.72 -3.18 -0.98
CA ASN A 237 16.89 -2.38 -1.29
C ASN A 237 16.46 -0.92 -1.52
N ILE A 238 16.06 -0.27 -0.42
CA ILE A 238 15.75 1.15 -0.41
C ILE A 238 17.05 1.86 -0.72
N SER A 239 17.05 2.68 -1.76
CA SER A 239 18.20 3.51 -2.08
C SER A 239 18.66 4.27 -0.85
N THR A 240 19.91 4.08 -0.44
CA THR A 240 20.52 4.76 0.71
C THR A 240 20.60 6.29 0.55
N LYS A 241 20.19 6.80 -0.63
CA LYS A 241 20.21 8.23 -0.96
C LYS A 241 18.95 8.98 -0.53
N ILE A 242 17.87 8.27 -0.18
CA ILE A 242 16.58 8.88 0.11
C ILE A 242 16.34 8.84 1.62
N ASP A 243 16.02 9.99 2.23
CA ASP A 243 15.58 10.06 3.62
C ASP A 243 14.10 9.67 3.73
N PHE A 244 13.87 8.41 4.05
CA PHE A 244 12.53 7.87 4.26
C PHE A 244 11.98 8.10 5.67
N SER A 245 12.68 8.79 6.54
CA SER A 245 12.30 8.95 7.96
C SER A 245 10.89 9.52 8.15
N LYS A 246 10.41 10.29 7.19
CA LYS A 246 9.08 10.92 7.21
C LYS A 246 8.03 10.20 6.36
N HIS A 247 8.42 9.19 5.59
CA HIS A 247 7.51 8.48 4.71
C HIS A 247 7.05 7.17 5.35
N HIS A 248 5.75 6.94 5.41
CA HIS A 248 5.18 5.78 6.12
C HIS A 248 5.29 4.46 5.34
N ALA A 249 5.39 4.52 4.02
CA ALA A 249 5.53 3.34 3.17
C ALA A 249 6.56 3.57 2.06
N PRO A 250 7.85 3.74 2.41
CA PRO A 250 8.91 4.09 1.46
C PRO A 250 9.09 3.07 0.34
N TYR A 251 8.87 1.80 0.62
CA TYR A 251 8.99 0.71 -0.35
C TYR A 251 7.94 0.75 -1.48
N LEU A 252 6.84 1.47 -1.30
CA LEU A 252 5.83 1.62 -2.36
C LEU A 252 6.28 2.58 -3.46
N SER A 253 7.28 3.42 -3.23
CA SER A 253 7.85 4.27 -4.28
C SER A 253 8.58 3.47 -5.37
N SER A 254 9.07 2.27 -5.05
CA SER A 254 9.76 1.37 -5.98
C SER A 254 8.83 0.39 -6.72
N CYS A 255 7.53 0.37 -6.41
CA CYS A 255 6.57 -0.59 -6.98
C CYS A 255 6.02 -0.19 -8.36
N PHE A 256 6.52 0.87 -8.97
CA PHE A 256 6.04 1.39 -10.25
C PHE A 256 6.93 1.06 -11.45
N ASN A 257 7.92 0.21 -11.26
CA ASN A 257 8.80 -0.29 -12.34
C ASN A 257 8.32 -1.62 -12.90
#